data_d49606e618489d33cb8bd28baeb309d1
#
_entry.id   d49606e618489d33cb8bd28baeb309d1
#
_cell.length_a   1.000
_cell.length_b   1.000
_cell.length_c   1.000
_cell.angle_alpha   90.00
_cell.angle_beta   90.00
_cell.angle_gamma   90.00
#
_symmetry.space_group_name_H-M   'P 1'
#
loop_
_entity.id
_entity.type
_entity.pdbx_description
1 polymer ?
#
loop_
_entity_poly.entity_id
_entity_poly.type
_entity_poly.pdbx_seq_one_letter_code
_entity_poly.pdbx_strand_id
1 'polypeptide(L)'
;QYDLEVRAVSKGRESYICDTTQGQLLLKEYKGSAERAEFLSAMLGHLGGQGLLTEQVVRTKEDAPIAVAEDETKYMVLTAVSGSECDTRNRADMIEGAEKLAMLHNAAGTYSETVPEFVCNDPNELQELYEKHNRELVKVRNYIRSKKKKNDFEVLFYGQYERFMEKARQVAQELSAMGQGGQSAGFCH
;
A
#
# COMPACT_ATOMS: atom_id res chain seq x y z
N GLN A 1 23.76 10.99 11.66
CA GLN A 1 22.40 10.94 12.18
C GLN A 1 22.04 9.53 12.71
N TYR A 2 22.65 8.46 12.21
CA TYR A 2 22.46 7.09 12.68
C TYR A 2 23.73 6.57 13.34
N ASP A 3 23.60 5.61 14.27
CA ASP A 3 24.75 4.96 14.91
C ASP A 3 25.09 3.66 14.18
N LEU A 4 25.55 3.79 12.95
CA LEU A 4 25.93 2.67 12.09
C LEU A 4 27.06 3.05 11.14
N GLU A 5 27.84 2.06 10.79
CA GLU A 5 28.93 2.17 9.81
C GLU A 5 28.50 1.49 8.51
N VAL A 6 28.53 2.25 7.42
CA VAL A 6 28.17 1.77 6.08
C VAL A 6 29.42 1.26 5.39
N ARG A 7 29.42 0.00 4.94
CA ARG A 7 30.52 -0.67 4.25
C ARG A 7 30.41 -0.58 2.73
N ALA A 8 29.15 -0.75 2.24
CA ALA A 8 28.86 -0.68 0.82
C ALA A 8 27.44 -0.17 0.59
N VAL A 9 27.24 0.47 -0.57
CA VAL A 9 25.92 0.96 -1.00
C VAL A 9 25.67 0.51 -2.43
N SER A 10 24.50 -0.05 -2.69
CA SER A 10 24.03 -0.40 -4.02
C SER A 10 22.64 0.19 -4.27
N LYS A 11 22.31 0.46 -5.53
CA LYS A 11 21.02 1.02 -5.91
C LYS A 11 20.00 -0.10 -6.11
N GLY A 12 18.92 -0.09 -5.32
CA GLY A 12 17.73 -0.90 -5.53
C GLY A 12 16.71 -0.21 -6.45
N ARG A 13 15.49 -0.76 -6.56
CA ARG A 13 14.43 -0.21 -7.42
C ARG A 13 13.94 1.16 -6.95
N GLU A 14 13.65 1.30 -5.65
CA GLU A 14 13.12 2.53 -5.02
C GLU A 14 13.88 2.91 -3.74
N SER A 15 15.05 2.31 -3.52
CA SER A 15 15.85 2.49 -2.31
C SER A 15 17.31 2.30 -2.60
N TYR A 16 18.16 2.72 -1.69
CA TYR A 16 19.54 2.30 -1.62
C TYR A 16 19.68 1.17 -0.62
N ILE A 17 20.36 0.11 -1.01
CA ILE A 17 20.68 -1.03 -0.15
C ILE A 17 22.03 -0.74 0.47
N CYS A 18 22.09 -0.67 1.79
CA CYS A 18 23.28 -0.34 2.56
C CYS A 18 23.74 -1.57 3.36
N ASP A 19 24.91 -2.09 3.06
CA ASP A 19 25.57 -3.10 3.91
C ASP A 19 26.24 -2.38 5.08
N THR A 20 25.82 -2.72 6.29
CA THR A 20 26.28 -2.05 7.51
C THR A 20 26.84 -3.02 8.54
N THR A 21 27.39 -2.50 9.63
CA THR A 21 27.79 -3.30 10.80
C THR A 21 26.63 -3.98 11.52
N GLN A 22 25.40 -3.50 11.30
CA GLN A 22 24.17 -4.05 11.90
C GLN A 22 23.36 -4.92 10.91
N GLY A 23 23.96 -5.26 9.76
CA GLY A 23 23.30 -6.02 8.70
C GLY A 23 22.89 -5.13 7.52
N GLN A 24 22.06 -5.68 6.65
CA GLN A 24 21.61 -4.97 5.47
C GLN A 24 20.40 -4.07 5.80
N LEU A 25 20.50 -2.82 5.41
CA LEU A 25 19.49 -1.79 5.62
C LEU A 25 19.05 -1.17 4.28
N LEU A 26 17.85 -0.62 4.26
CA LEU A 26 17.29 0.09 3.12
C LEU A 26 17.17 1.57 3.46
N LEU A 27 17.79 2.41 2.65
CA LEU A 27 17.64 3.87 2.72
C LEU A 27 16.62 4.30 1.66
N LYS A 28 15.50 4.87 2.08
CA LYS A 28 14.42 5.35 1.20
C LYS A 28 14.21 6.85 1.39
N GLU A 29 14.00 7.58 0.29
CA GLU A 29 13.46 8.94 0.36
C GLU A 29 12.04 8.89 0.93
N TYR A 30 11.74 9.79 1.87
CA TYR A 30 10.45 9.83 2.54
C TYR A 30 9.73 11.16 2.28
N LYS A 31 8.53 11.11 1.72
CA LYS A 31 7.77 12.31 1.32
C LYS A 31 6.66 12.69 2.30
N GLY A 32 6.49 11.92 3.38
CA GLY A 32 5.46 12.15 4.39
C GLY A 32 5.87 13.15 5.49
N SER A 33 4.96 13.36 6.44
CA SER A 33 5.26 14.09 7.68
C SER A 33 5.98 13.20 8.69
N ALA A 34 6.64 13.82 9.68
CA ALA A 34 7.27 13.09 10.78
C ALA A 34 6.23 12.29 11.59
N GLU A 35 5.05 12.84 11.78
CA GLU A 35 3.94 12.20 12.48
C GLU A 35 3.46 10.92 11.74
N ARG A 36 3.39 10.97 10.40
CA ARG A 36 3.13 9.76 9.60
C ARG A 36 4.24 8.73 9.71
N ALA A 37 5.48 9.15 9.81
CA ALA A 37 6.62 8.26 9.98
C ALA A 37 6.60 7.58 11.36
N GLU A 38 6.21 8.31 12.42
CA GLU A 38 6.00 7.73 13.75
C GLU A 38 4.90 6.67 13.75
N PHE A 39 3.75 6.96 13.15
CA PHE A 39 2.67 6.00 13.02
C PHE A 39 3.11 4.76 12.24
N LEU A 40 3.82 4.94 11.11
CA LEU A 40 4.36 3.82 10.33
C LEU A 40 5.32 2.98 11.16
N SER A 41 6.21 3.61 11.93
CA SER A 41 7.15 2.92 12.82
C SER A 41 6.41 2.07 13.87
N ALA A 42 5.39 2.64 14.52
CA ALA A 42 4.57 1.95 15.51
C ALA A 42 3.81 0.76 14.89
N MET A 43 3.22 0.97 13.71
CA MET A 43 2.48 -0.08 13.01
C MET A 43 3.39 -1.23 12.55
N LEU A 44 4.56 -0.95 11.98
CA LEU A 44 5.53 -1.98 11.58
C LEU A 44 6.04 -2.75 12.81
N GLY A 45 6.27 -2.07 13.92
CA GLY A 45 6.64 -2.70 15.20
C GLY A 45 5.53 -3.60 15.73
N HIS A 46 4.27 -3.16 15.67
CA HIS A 46 3.12 -3.98 16.06
C HIS A 46 3.01 -5.25 15.20
N LEU A 47 3.09 -5.10 13.87
CA LEU A 47 3.02 -6.24 12.94
C LEU A 47 4.16 -7.24 13.19
N GLY A 48 5.38 -6.76 13.41
CA GLY A 48 6.53 -7.59 13.80
C GLY A 48 6.29 -8.33 15.11
N GLY A 49 5.70 -7.66 16.11
CA GLY A 49 5.29 -8.25 17.39
C GLY A 49 4.23 -9.33 17.26
N GLN A 50 3.41 -9.30 16.21
CA GLN A 50 2.43 -10.34 15.86
C GLN A 50 3.03 -11.49 15.03
N GLY A 51 4.35 -11.50 14.84
CA GLY A 51 5.07 -12.57 14.14
C GLY A 51 5.12 -12.44 12.62
N LEU A 52 4.73 -11.28 12.08
CA LEU A 52 4.95 -11.00 10.66
C LEU A 52 6.38 -10.53 10.41
N LEU A 53 6.99 -11.06 9.37
CA LEU A 53 8.29 -10.61 8.91
C LEU A 53 8.11 -9.33 8.08
N THR A 54 8.32 -8.18 8.72
CA THR A 54 8.19 -6.85 8.11
C THR A 54 9.46 -6.05 8.23
N GLU A 55 9.66 -5.10 7.32
CA GLU A 55 10.66 -4.05 7.48
C GLU A 55 10.42 -3.32 8.81
N GLN A 56 11.47 -2.96 9.54
CA GLN A 56 11.38 -2.18 10.77
C GLN A 56 12.10 -0.85 10.60
N VAL A 57 11.55 0.23 11.15
CA VAL A 57 12.18 1.54 11.09
C VAL A 57 13.38 1.58 12.03
N VAL A 58 14.54 1.92 11.48
CA VAL A 58 15.74 2.20 12.26
C VAL A 58 15.73 3.66 12.67
N ARG A 59 15.74 3.92 13.97
CA ARG A 59 15.64 5.29 14.52
C ARG A 59 16.99 6.00 14.48
N THR A 60 16.96 7.31 14.35
CA THR A 60 18.17 8.17 14.43
C THR A 60 18.73 8.21 15.87
N LYS A 61 19.88 8.83 16.06
CA LYS A 61 20.47 9.07 17.41
C LYS A 61 19.57 9.91 18.32
N GLU A 62 18.73 10.77 17.74
CA GLU A 62 17.73 11.57 18.44
C GLU A 62 16.39 10.86 18.60
N ASP A 63 16.35 9.55 18.37
CA ASP A 63 15.14 8.73 18.43
C ASP A 63 14.04 9.14 17.45
N ALA A 64 14.39 9.76 16.29
CA ALA A 64 13.45 10.11 15.25
C ALA A 64 13.34 8.99 14.20
N PRO A 65 12.16 8.76 13.57
CA PRO A 65 11.96 7.74 12.54
C PRO A 65 12.49 8.15 11.17
N ILE A 66 12.77 9.43 10.97
CA ILE A 66 13.31 10.00 9.73
C ILE A 66 14.53 10.87 10.04
N ALA A 67 15.42 10.94 9.05
CA ALA A 67 16.53 11.88 9.03
C ALA A 67 16.29 12.95 7.97
N VAL A 68 16.77 14.16 8.21
CA VAL A 68 16.71 15.27 7.25
C VAL A 68 18.14 15.57 6.81
N ALA A 69 18.39 15.55 5.49
CA ALA A 69 19.67 15.92 4.91
C ALA A 69 19.82 17.44 4.82
N GLU A 70 21.02 17.91 4.44
CA GLU A 70 21.33 19.34 4.33
C GLU A 70 20.48 20.06 3.25
N ASP A 71 20.02 19.32 2.24
CA ASP A 71 19.14 19.80 1.17
C ASP A 71 17.65 19.68 1.51
N GLU A 72 17.32 19.49 2.78
CA GLU A 72 15.94 19.30 3.31
C GLU A 72 15.27 17.99 2.85
N THR A 73 15.97 17.13 2.12
CA THR A 73 15.42 15.81 1.74
C THR A 73 15.32 14.92 2.97
N LYS A 74 14.14 14.32 3.14
CA LYS A 74 13.87 13.40 4.24
C LYS A 74 14.18 11.97 3.82
N TYR A 75 14.78 11.22 4.70
CA TYR A 75 15.11 9.82 4.51
C TYR A 75 14.62 8.97 5.69
N MET A 76 14.20 7.76 5.36
CA MET A 76 13.88 6.72 6.34
C MET A 76 14.82 5.54 6.11
N VAL A 77 15.35 4.98 7.19
CA VAL A 77 16.14 3.76 7.16
C VAL A 77 15.28 2.61 7.70
N LEU A 78 15.26 1.52 6.96
CA LEU A 78 14.49 0.33 7.27
C LEU A 78 15.39 -0.90 7.31
N THR A 79 15.06 -1.89 8.12
CA THR A 79 15.72 -3.20 8.05
C THR A 79 15.35 -3.89 6.75
N ALA A 80 16.31 -4.55 6.10
CA ALA A 80 16.02 -5.37 4.93
C ALA A 80 15.39 -6.70 5.35
N VAL A 81 14.34 -7.09 4.65
CA VAL A 81 13.70 -8.40 4.80
C VAL A 81 14.20 -9.31 3.69
N SER A 82 14.67 -10.49 4.06
CA SER A 82 15.09 -11.53 3.11
C SER A 82 13.88 -12.33 2.65
N GLY A 83 13.79 -12.59 1.35
CA GLY A 83 12.72 -13.38 0.76
C GLY A 83 12.82 -13.41 -0.76
N SER A 84 11.90 -14.09 -1.39
CA SER A 84 11.71 -14.11 -2.84
C SER A 84 10.41 -13.42 -3.23
N GLU A 85 10.38 -12.81 -4.41
CA GLU A 85 9.14 -12.32 -4.99
C GLU A 85 8.19 -13.48 -5.30
N CYS A 86 6.89 -13.27 -5.05
CA CYS A 86 5.84 -14.25 -5.37
C CYS A 86 5.75 -14.44 -6.90
N ASP A 87 5.95 -15.66 -7.37
CA ASP A 87 5.66 -15.99 -8.78
C ASP A 87 4.15 -16.25 -8.93
N THR A 88 3.45 -15.31 -9.54
CA THR A 88 2.00 -15.40 -9.79
C THR A 88 1.59 -16.56 -10.72
N ARG A 89 2.55 -17.24 -11.36
CA ARG A 89 2.33 -18.46 -12.14
C ARG A 89 2.48 -19.73 -11.30
N ASN A 90 3.06 -19.61 -10.10
CA ASN A 90 3.21 -20.72 -9.17
C ASN A 90 2.01 -20.72 -8.19
N ARG A 91 1.22 -21.78 -8.25
CA ARG A 91 0.04 -21.94 -7.38
C ARG A 91 0.39 -21.94 -5.87
N ALA A 92 1.52 -22.51 -5.49
CA ALA A 92 1.95 -22.56 -4.10
C ALA A 92 2.25 -21.16 -3.57
N ASP A 93 2.99 -20.36 -4.35
CA ASP A 93 3.32 -18.97 -4.00
C ASP A 93 2.06 -18.11 -3.88
N MET A 94 1.08 -18.30 -4.77
CA MET A 94 -0.19 -17.57 -4.69
C MET A 94 -0.99 -17.91 -3.44
N ILE A 95 -1.01 -19.19 -3.04
CA ILE A 95 -1.69 -19.61 -1.80
C ILE A 95 -0.96 -19.02 -0.58
N GLU A 96 0.36 -19.15 -0.52
CA GLU A 96 1.16 -18.57 0.57
C GLU A 96 0.99 -17.04 0.63
N GLY A 97 0.99 -16.36 -0.51
CA GLY A 97 0.74 -14.92 -0.57
C GLY A 97 -0.63 -14.52 0.00
N ALA A 98 -1.68 -15.28 -0.32
CA ALA A 98 -3.02 -15.06 0.22
C ALA A 98 -3.08 -15.31 1.74
N GLU A 99 -2.39 -16.35 2.23
CA GLU A 99 -2.28 -16.64 3.65
C GLU A 99 -1.55 -15.52 4.40
N LYS A 100 -0.43 -15.02 3.85
CA LYS A 100 0.31 -13.90 4.43
C LYS A 100 -0.53 -12.62 4.45
N LEU A 101 -1.31 -12.36 3.40
CA LEU A 101 -2.23 -11.21 3.36
C LEU A 101 -3.32 -11.33 4.43
N ALA A 102 -3.89 -12.50 4.63
CA ALA A 102 -4.86 -12.75 5.69
C ALA A 102 -4.26 -12.55 7.09
N MET A 103 -3.02 -13.03 7.30
CA MET A 103 -2.29 -12.80 8.55
C MET A 103 -2.04 -11.30 8.78
N LEU A 104 -1.66 -10.55 7.75
CA LEU A 104 -1.48 -9.09 7.82
C LEU A 104 -2.77 -8.40 8.25
N HIS A 105 -3.90 -8.71 7.62
CA HIS A 105 -5.20 -8.12 7.97
C HIS A 105 -5.62 -8.44 9.41
N ASN A 106 -5.42 -9.69 9.85
CA ASN A 106 -5.73 -10.08 11.22
C ASN A 106 -4.84 -9.35 12.23
N ALA A 107 -3.53 -9.28 11.98
CA ALA A 107 -2.59 -8.58 12.83
C ALA A 107 -2.88 -7.07 12.88
N ALA A 108 -3.14 -6.45 11.73
CA ALA A 108 -3.50 -5.03 11.66
C ALA A 108 -4.80 -4.72 12.42
N GLY A 109 -5.78 -5.64 12.36
CA GLY A 109 -7.05 -5.51 13.10
C GLY A 109 -6.90 -5.58 14.63
N THR A 110 -5.77 -6.06 15.14
CA THR A 110 -5.48 -6.09 16.59
C THR A 110 -4.76 -4.84 17.11
N TYR A 111 -4.46 -3.88 16.23
CA TYR A 111 -3.84 -2.62 16.64
C TYR A 111 -4.80 -1.83 17.52
N SER A 112 -4.43 -1.65 18.79
CA SER A 112 -5.31 -1.07 19.82
C SER A 112 -4.98 0.37 20.18
N GLU A 113 -3.91 0.94 19.64
CA GLU A 113 -3.56 2.33 19.87
C GLU A 113 -4.45 3.28 19.05
N THR A 114 -4.49 4.53 19.45
CA THR A 114 -5.26 5.55 18.74
C THR A 114 -4.71 5.72 17.33
N VAL A 115 -5.55 5.45 16.32
CA VAL A 115 -5.22 5.71 14.93
C VAL A 115 -5.33 7.21 14.67
N PRO A 116 -4.27 7.87 14.18
CA PRO A 116 -4.31 9.29 13.87
C PRO A 116 -5.37 9.64 12.84
N GLU A 117 -5.98 10.82 12.96
CA GLU A 117 -7.05 11.28 12.06
C GLU A 117 -6.62 11.29 10.57
N PHE A 118 -5.35 11.58 10.29
CA PHE A 118 -4.82 11.59 8.93
C PHE A 118 -4.72 10.19 8.27
N VAL A 119 -4.93 9.11 9.05
CA VAL A 119 -4.98 7.72 8.55
C VAL A 119 -6.42 7.27 8.36
N CYS A 120 -7.36 7.93 9.04
CA CYS A 120 -8.78 7.59 8.94
C CYS A 120 -9.29 7.97 7.56
N ASN A 121 -9.81 7.00 6.83
CA ASN A 121 -10.49 7.23 5.57
C ASN A 121 -11.91 7.74 5.81
N ASP A 122 -12.41 8.60 4.93
CA ASP A 122 -13.83 8.93 4.89
C ASP A 122 -14.63 7.63 4.66
N PRO A 123 -15.60 7.31 5.51
CA PRO A 123 -16.44 6.12 5.31
C PRO A 123 -17.16 6.09 3.95
N ASN A 124 -17.29 7.23 3.29
CA ASN A 124 -17.86 7.32 1.94
C ASN A 124 -16.82 7.17 0.82
N GLU A 125 -15.52 7.15 1.14
CA GLU A 125 -14.45 7.17 0.13
C GLU A 125 -14.60 6.01 -0.86
N LEU A 126 -14.92 4.80 -0.38
CA LEU A 126 -15.10 3.65 -1.26
C LEU A 126 -16.28 3.84 -2.22
N GLN A 127 -17.41 4.35 -1.75
CA GLN A 127 -18.58 4.65 -2.59
C GLN A 127 -18.25 5.70 -3.64
N GLU A 128 -17.62 6.81 -3.23
CA GLU A 128 -17.21 7.89 -4.14
C GLU A 128 -16.21 7.41 -5.19
N LEU A 129 -15.29 6.51 -4.80
CA LEU A 129 -14.32 5.90 -5.69
C LEU A 129 -15.00 5.04 -6.77
N TYR A 130 -15.96 4.19 -6.37
CA TYR A 130 -16.75 3.40 -7.32
C TYR A 130 -17.55 4.27 -8.27
N GLU A 131 -18.22 5.30 -7.78
CA GLU A 131 -18.96 6.24 -8.62
C GLU A 131 -18.03 7.00 -9.59
N LYS A 132 -16.86 7.43 -9.13
CA LYS A 132 -15.86 8.07 -9.98
C LYS A 132 -15.41 7.13 -11.10
N HIS A 133 -15.01 5.91 -10.77
CA HIS A 133 -14.58 4.93 -11.77
C HIS A 133 -15.69 4.51 -12.72
N ASN A 134 -16.93 4.42 -12.25
CA ASN A 134 -18.07 4.19 -13.13
C ASN A 134 -18.23 5.32 -14.16
N ARG A 135 -18.07 6.59 -13.75
CA ARG A 135 -18.06 7.75 -14.68
C ARG A 135 -16.89 7.69 -15.67
N GLU A 136 -15.72 7.25 -15.22
CA GLU A 136 -14.53 7.07 -16.09
C GLU A 136 -14.77 5.97 -17.12
N LEU A 137 -15.31 4.83 -16.74
CA LEU A 137 -15.67 3.74 -17.66
C LEU A 137 -16.66 4.20 -18.76
N VAL A 138 -17.63 5.04 -18.42
CA VAL A 138 -18.53 5.65 -19.40
C VAL A 138 -17.76 6.52 -20.40
N LYS A 139 -16.81 7.33 -19.92
CA LYS A 139 -15.97 8.18 -20.79
C LYS A 139 -15.12 7.31 -21.74
N VAL A 140 -14.48 6.27 -21.21
CA VAL A 140 -13.68 5.34 -22.02
C VAL A 140 -14.54 4.65 -23.10
N ARG A 141 -15.71 4.15 -22.73
CA ARG A 141 -16.64 3.55 -23.70
C ARG A 141 -17.02 4.53 -24.81
N ASN A 142 -17.35 5.77 -24.46
CA ASN A 142 -17.74 6.79 -25.43
C ASN A 142 -16.57 7.16 -26.36
N TYR A 143 -15.36 7.26 -25.81
CA TYR A 143 -14.15 7.44 -26.58
C TYR A 143 -13.94 6.31 -27.60
N ILE A 144 -13.97 5.04 -27.16
CA ILE A 144 -13.82 3.88 -28.03
C ILE A 144 -14.93 3.85 -29.08
N ARG A 145 -16.17 4.18 -28.73
CA ARG A 145 -17.31 4.24 -29.65
C ARG A 145 -17.05 5.24 -30.78
N SER A 146 -16.45 6.38 -30.50
CA SER A 146 -16.19 7.43 -31.49
C SER A 146 -15.05 7.08 -32.48
N LYS A 147 -14.21 6.10 -32.17
CA LYS A 147 -13.07 5.72 -33.03
C LYS A 147 -13.55 5.00 -34.30
N LYS A 148 -13.03 5.45 -35.45
CA LYS A 148 -13.29 4.80 -36.75
C LYS A 148 -12.65 3.41 -36.86
N LYS A 149 -11.46 3.23 -36.30
CA LYS A 149 -10.75 1.95 -36.21
C LYS A 149 -10.49 1.62 -34.74
N LYS A 150 -10.80 0.41 -34.35
CA LYS A 150 -10.58 -0.14 -33.02
C LYS A 150 -9.55 -1.26 -33.09
N ASN A 151 -8.69 -1.33 -32.08
CA ASN A 151 -7.82 -2.50 -31.90
C ASN A 151 -8.57 -3.64 -31.20
N ASP A 152 -7.94 -4.81 -31.10
CA ASP A 152 -8.58 -6.02 -30.55
C ASP A 152 -8.99 -5.84 -29.08
N PHE A 153 -8.18 -5.12 -28.29
CA PHE A 153 -8.53 -4.79 -26.90
C PHE A 153 -9.79 -3.91 -26.83
N GLU A 154 -9.87 -2.88 -27.67
CA GLU A 154 -11.02 -1.96 -27.69
C GLU A 154 -12.30 -2.67 -28.16
N VAL A 155 -12.18 -3.61 -29.08
CA VAL A 155 -13.31 -4.45 -29.51
C VAL A 155 -13.79 -5.34 -28.37
N LEU A 156 -12.86 -6.01 -27.68
CA LEU A 156 -13.17 -6.86 -26.54
C LEU A 156 -13.78 -6.04 -25.38
N PHE A 157 -13.17 -4.92 -25.04
CA PHE A 157 -13.69 -4.01 -24.02
C PHE A 157 -15.12 -3.57 -24.32
N TYR A 158 -15.37 -3.11 -25.54
CA TYR A 158 -16.68 -2.64 -25.96
C TYR A 158 -17.74 -3.75 -25.90
N GLY A 159 -17.38 -4.97 -26.32
CA GLY A 159 -18.26 -6.14 -26.28
C GLY A 159 -18.61 -6.60 -24.87
N GLN A 160 -17.75 -6.37 -23.88
CA GLN A 160 -17.96 -6.76 -22.49
C GLN A 160 -18.49 -5.61 -21.61
N TYR A 161 -18.48 -4.38 -22.11
CA TYR A 161 -18.75 -3.18 -21.34
C TYR A 161 -20.08 -3.23 -20.57
N GLU A 162 -21.19 -3.53 -21.25
CA GLU A 162 -22.53 -3.50 -20.62
C GLU A 162 -22.60 -4.51 -19.46
N ARG A 163 -22.06 -5.70 -19.63
CA ARG A 163 -22.04 -6.75 -18.59
C ARG A 163 -21.28 -6.31 -17.34
N PHE A 164 -20.09 -5.70 -17.51
CA PHE A 164 -19.29 -5.25 -16.38
C PHE A 164 -19.84 -3.96 -15.77
N MET A 165 -20.39 -3.08 -16.59
CA MET A 165 -20.97 -1.82 -16.11
C MET A 165 -22.23 -2.06 -15.28
N GLU A 166 -23.05 -3.05 -15.63
CA GLU A 166 -24.21 -3.44 -14.82
C GLU A 166 -23.79 -3.93 -13.44
N LYS A 167 -22.77 -4.81 -13.37
CA LYS A 167 -22.20 -5.26 -12.09
C LYS A 167 -21.62 -4.09 -11.28
N ALA A 168 -20.90 -3.19 -11.92
CA ALA A 168 -20.30 -2.04 -11.25
C ALA A 168 -21.37 -1.08 -10.68
N ARG A 169 -22.49 -0.91 -11.35
CA ARG A 169 -23.64 -0.15 -10.84
C ARG A 169 -24.31 -0.86 -9.67
N GLN A 170 -24.48 -2.17 -9.77
CA GLN A 170 -25.06 -2.97 -8.68
C GLN A 170 -24.20 -2.85 -7.42
N VAL A 171 -22.88 -2.99 -7.51
CA VAL A 171 -21.97 -2.81 -6.37
C VAL A 171 -22.06 -1.41 -5.77
N ALA A 172 -22.12 -0.36 -6.60
CA ALA A 172 -22.27 1.01 -6.12
C ALA A 172 -23.62 1.21 -5.39
N GLN A 173 -24.71 0.57 -5.85
CA GLN A 173 -26.01 0.60 -5.17
C GLN A 173 -25.99 -0.16 -3.84
N GLU A 174 -25.37 -1.33 -3.80
CA GLU A 174 -25.19 -2.12 -2.57
C GLU A 174 -24.39 -1.36 -1.52
N LEU A 175 -23.26 -0.73 -1.92
CA LEU A 175 -22.45 0.12 -1.03
C LEU A 175 -23.27 1.29 -0.48
N SER A 176 -24.08 1.95 -1.32
CA SER A 176 -24.96 3.04 -0.89
C SER A 176 -26.04 2.56 0.10
N ALA A 177 -26.54 1.33 -0.08
CA ALA A 177 -27.57 0.74 0.78
C ALA A 177 -27.04 0.21 2.11
N MET A 178 -25.76 -0.19 2.18
CA MET A 178 -25.12 -0.68 3.42
C MET A 178 -25.02 0.40 4.49
N GLY A 179 -25.03 1.68 4.13
CA GLY A 179 -24.95 2.79 5.07
C GLY A 179 -23.66 2.79 5.89
N GLN A 180 -23.50 3.77 6.79
CA GLN A 180 -22.36 3.88 7.68
C GLN A 180 -22.43 2.96 8.93
N GLY A 181 -23.47 2.15 9.04
CA GLY A 181 -23.74 1.34 10.23
C GLY A 181 -23.14 -0.06 10.15
N GLY A 182 -22.08 -0.33 10.90
CA GLY A 182 -21.59 -1.68 11.16
C GLY A 182 -20.25 -2.06 10.50
N GLN A 183 -19.54 -1.13 9.91
CA GLN A 183 -18.18 -1.40 9.47
C GLN A 183 -17.23 -1.32 10.67
N SER A 184 -16.59 -2.43 11.02
CA SER A 184 -15.45 -2.37 11.92
C SER A 184 -14.33 -1.64 11.20
N ALA A 185 -13.96 -0.45 11.70
CA ALA A 185 -12.79 0.23 11.21
C ALA A 185 -11.55 -0.57 11.58
N GLY A 186 -10.72 -0.88 10.62
CA GLY A 186 -9.43 -1.54 10.80
C GLY A 186 -8.40 -0.90 9.89
N PHE A 187 -7.14 -0.99 10.28
CA PHE A 187 -6.06 -0.60 9.40
C PHE A 187 -5.99 -1.58 8.23
N CYS A 188 -6.03 -1.05 7.00
CA CYS A 188 -5.72 -1.82 5.80
C CYS A 188 -4.52 -1.19 5.09
N HIS A 189 -3.75 -2.03 4.43
CA HIS A 189 -2.52 -1.64 3.70
C HIS A 189 -2.80 -0.75 2.50
#